data_e95d3d02fa31f304767f8e80025065f2
#
_entry.id   e95d3d02fa31f304767f8e80025065f2
#
_cell.length_a   1.000
_cell.length_b   1.000
_cell.length_c   1.000
_cell.angle_alpha   90.00
_cell.angle_beta   90.00
_cell.angle_gamma   90.00
#
_symmetry.space_group_name_H-M   'P 1'
#
loop_
_entity.id
_entity.type
_entity.pdbx_description
1 polymer ?
#
loop_
_entity_poly.entity_id
_entity_poly.type
_entity_poly.pdbx_seq_one_letter_code
_entity_poly.pdbx_strand_id
1 'polypeptide(L)'
;FTRRAASEIVARVELALGDAAKGLRASTFHTFCMYLLRRVPQAFGLESFTIIDRDDQLMMFRLIRGKDDKKNPNALPAPKDLCDVYSLTRNTQQKLSHTLQLHMPEFELYHGQIAEIMQEYEKRKRERNFLDYDDILAIVAAALAQSEGLVDYVAGLCQHMLVDEMQDTNPLQWALLEPLKDRISLFCVGDDAQSIYGFRGADFENIHHFKERVPNAQIYKLEQNYRSTQEILDLSNWLLERSPIDYDKRLEAYRGLGVKPKLHIFPNEFDEAK
;
A
#
# COMPACT_ATOMS: atom_id res chain seq x y z
N PHE A 1 -2.74 -6.28 -4.85
CA PHE A 1 -3.74 -5.29 -4.46
C PHE A 1 -4.92 -5.92 -3.74
N THR A 2 -5.65 -6.82 -4.36
CA THR A 2 -6.75 -7.56 -3.73
C THR A 2 -6.55 -9.06 -3.86
N ARG A 3 -7.18 -9.85 -2.99
CA ARG A 3 -7.16 -11.32 -3.10
C ARG A 3 -7.72 -11.78 -4.45
N ARG A 4 -8.75 -11.09 -4.97
CA ARG A 4 -9.35 -11.37 -6.27
C ARG A 4 -8.34 -11.14 -7.40
N ALA A 5 -7.62 -10.01 -7.39
CA ALA A 5 -6.58 -9.73 -8.39
C ALA A 5 -5.46 -10.78 -8.34
N ALA A 6 -5.01 -11.17 -7.15
CA ALA A 6 -4.02 -12.23 -6.99
C ALA A 6 -4.50 -13.57 -7.59
N SER A 7 -5.75 -13.97 -7.34
CA SER A 7 -6.32 -15.19 -7.93
C SER A 7 -6.45 -15.09 -9.45
N GLU A 8 -6.78 -13.93 -9.98
CA GLU A 8 -6.86 -13.70 -11.43
C GLU A 8 -5.49 -13.82 -12.11
N ILE A 9 -4.43 -13.30 -11.49
CA ILE A 9 -3.05 -13.45 -11.98
C ILE A 9 -2.70 -14.93 -12.11
N VAL A 10 -2.95 -15.72 -11.05
CA VAL A 10 -2.68 -17.17 -11.08
C VAL A 10 -3.45 -17.84 -12.22
N ALA A 11 -4.75 -17.61 -12.33
CA ALA A 11 -5.59 -18.21 -13.37
C ALA A 11 -5.12 -17.85 -14.79
N ARG A 12 -4.71 -16.61 -15.04
CA ARG A 12 -4.18 -16.18 -16.34
C ARG A 12 -2.84 -16.84 -16.67
N VAL A 13 -1.95 -16.95 -15.69
CA VAL A 13 -0.64 -17.57 -15.90
C VAL A 13 -0.80 -19.09 -16.11
N GLU A 14 -1.66 -19.76 -15.36
CA GLU A 14 -1.99 -21.17 -15.55
C GLU A 14 -2.59 -21.44 -16.93
N LEU A 15 -3.48 -20.54 -17.41
CA LEU A 15 -4.04 -20.62 -18.76
C LEU A 15 -2.96 -20.48 -19.84
N ALA A 16 -1.98 -19.60 -19.62
CA ALA A 16 -0.95 -19.31 -20.61
C ALA A 16 0.19 -20.35 -20.62
N LEU A 17 0.58 -20.87 -19.47
CA LEU A 17 1.78 -21.68 -19.29
C LEU A 17 1.47 -23.15 -18.89
N GLY A 18 0.23 -23.48 -18.54
CA GLY A 18 -0.17 -24.81 -18.13
C GLY A 18 0.69 -25.34 -16.96
N ASP A 19 1.27 -26.52 -17.14
CA ASP A 19 2.09 -27.17 -16.11
C ASP A 19 3.33 -26.38 -15.68
N ALA A 20 3.85 -25.48 -16.52
CA ALA A 20 4.99 -24.62 -16.16
C ALA A 20 4.62 -23.59 -15.08
N ALA A 21 3.33 -23.33 -14.87
CA ALA A 21 2.85 -22.44 -13.81
C ALA A 21 2.80 -23.12 -12.43
N LYS A 22 3.08 -24.43 -12.34
CA LYS A 22 3.06 -25.15 -11.06
C LYS A 22 4.07 -24.54 -10.08
N GLY A 23 3.57 -24.15 -8.92
CA GLY A 23 4.36 -23.49 -7.88
C GLY A 23 4.27 -21.97 -7.85
N LEU A 24 3.66 -21.35 -8.86
CA LEU A 24 3.35 -19.91 -8.82
C LEU A 24 2.43 -19.61 -7.62
N ARG A 25 2.80 -18.57 -6.88
CA ARG A 25 1.97 -18.05 -5.78
C ARG A 25 1.76 -16.56 -6.01
N ALA A 26 0.52 -16.14 -6.04
CA ALA A 26 0.19 -14.73 -6.01
C ALA A 26 -0.63 -14.42 -4.75
N SER A 27 -0.30 -13.31 -4.10
CA SER A 27 -0.96 -12.89 -2.86
C SER A 27 -0.83 -11.38 -2.65
N THR A 28 -1.61 -10.85 -1.71
CA THR A 28 -1.36 -9.50 -1.20
C THR A 28 -0.17 -9.51 -0.23
N PHE A 29 0.45 -8.35 0.02
CA PHE A 29 1.49 -8.20 1.04
C PHE A 29 1.06 -8.78 2.40
N HIS A 30 -0.14 -8.45 2.85
CA HIS A 30 -0.68 -8.98 4.11
C HIS A 30 -0.80 -10.51 4.12
N THR A 31 -1.27 -11.11 3.02
CA THR A 31 -1.38 -12.57 2.93
C THR A 31 -0.01 -13.24 2.96
N PHE A 32 0.97 -12.64 2.29
CA PHE A 32 2.36 -13.11 2.30
C PHE A 32 2.97 -13.02 3.70
N CYS A 33 2.87 -11.87 4.35
CA CYS A 33 3.36 -11.69 5.73
C CYS A 33 2.66 -12.63 6.71
N MET A 34 1.34 -12.79 6.60
CA MET A 34 0.59 -13.73 7.43
C MET A 34 1.04 -15.18 7.23
N TYR A 35 1.36 -15.55 5.99
CA TYR A 35 1.94 -16.87 5.71
C TYR A 35 3.27 -17.08 6.47
N LEU A 36 4.15 -16.07 6.45
CA LEU A 36 5.44 -16.13 7.18
C LEU A 36 5.23 -16.21 8.70
N LEU A 37 4.38 -15.33 9.26
CA LEU A 37 4.07 -15.31 10.70
C LEU A 37 3.55 -16.65 11.21
N ARG A 38 2.74 -17.34 10.40
CA ARG A 38 2.20 -18.67 10.76
C ARG A 38 3.18 -19.80 10.51
N ARG A 39 4.08 -19.67 9.57
CA ARG A 39 5.01 -20.72 9.16
C ARG A 39 6.21 -20.82 10.07
N VAL A 40 6.73 -19.71 10.52
CA VAL A 40 7.94 -19.59 11.36
C VAL A 40 7.73 -18.56 12.49
N PRO A 41 6.71 -18.71 13.35
CA PRO A 41 6.32 -17.72 14.35
C PRO A 41 7.48 -17.36 15.31
N GLN A 42 8.36 -18.32 15.59
CA GLN A 42 9.52 -18.11 16.46
C GLN A 42 10.52 -17.09 15.91
N ALA A 43 10.63 -16.98 14.56
CA ALA A 43 11.47 -15.97 13.93
C ALA A 43 10.98 -14.54 14.18
N PHE A 44 9.75 -14.38 14.64
CA PHE A 44 9.10 -13.11 14.95
C PHE A 44 8.88 -12.89 16.44
N GLY A 45 9.39 -13.79 17.29
CA GLY A 45 9.16 -13.75 18.73
C GLY A 45 7.70 -13.97 19.14
N LEU A 46 6.92 -14.65 18.30
CA LEU A 46 5.51 -14.92 18.51
C LEU A 46 5.29 -16.38 18.93
N GLU A 47 4.61 -16.60 20.07
CA GLU A 47 4.14 -17.92 20.48
C GLU A 47 2.71 -18.14 20.02
N SER A 48 1.85 -17.16 20.26
CA SER A 48 0.45 -17.15 19.82
C SER A 48 0.02 -15.70 19.59
N PHE A 49 -0.91 -15.51 18.67
CA PHE A 49 -1.49 -14.19 18.41
C PHE A 49 -2.91 -14.29 17.86
N THR A 50 -3.69 -13.27 18.08
CA THR A 50 -5.03 -13.12 17.50
C THR A 50 -5.04 -11.90 16.59
N ILE A 51 -5.55 -12.06 15.37
CA ILE A 51 -5.74 -10.93 14.45
C ILE A 51 -7.02 -10.22 14.83
N ILE A 52 -6.90 -8.91 15.02
CA ILE A 52 -8.04 -7.99 15.19
C ILE A 52 -8.30 -7.29 13.85
N ASP A 53 -9.58 -7.15 13.51
CA ASP A 53 -9.99 -6.45 12.31
C ASP A 53 -10.20 -4.95 12.55
N ARG A 54 -10.70 -4.26 11.54
CA ARG A 54 -10.92 -2.81 11.61
C ARG A 54 -12.01 -2.43 12.63
N ASP A 55 -13.02 -3.25 12.79
CA ASP A 55 -14.12 -3.00 13.75
C ASP A 55 -13.61 -3.18 15.18
N ASP A 56 -12.81 -4.20 15.44
CA ASP A 56 -12.13 -4.40 16.73
C ASP A 56 -11.18 -3.23 17.04
N GLN A 57 -10.41 -2.79 16.07
CA GLN A 57 -9.52 -1.64 16.19
C GLN A 57 -10.31 -0.37 16.55
N LEU A 58 -11.41 -0.08 15.84
CA LEU A 58 -12.30 1.04 16.11
C LEU A 58 -12.90 0.96 17.52
N MET A 59 -13.30 -0.23 17.96
CA MET A 59 -13.83 -0.44 19.30
C MET A 59 -12.77 -0.15 20.36
N MET A 60 -11.54 -0.61 20.16
CA MET A 60 -10.43 -0.34 21.09
C MET A 60 -10.14 1.16 21.18
N PHE A 61 -10.03 1.88 20.05
CA PHE A 61 -9.85 3.33 20.06
C PHE A 61 -11.01 4.06 20.74
N ARG A 62 -12.25 3.61 20.51
CA ARG A 62 -13.44 4.16 21.21
C ARG A 62 -13.36 4.00 22.72
N LEU A 63 -12.92 2.83 23.20
CA LEU A 63 -12.77 2.54 24.62
C LEU A 63 -11.62 3.33 25.27
N ILE A 64 -10.51 3.53 24.55
CA ILE A 64 -9.36 4.28 25.06
C ILE A 64 -9.66 5.77 25.11
N ARG A 65 -10.23 6.31 24.03
CA ARG A 65 -10.62 7.72 23.91
C ARG A 65 -11.65 8.15 24.95
N GLY A 66 -12.56 7.25 25.32
CA GLY A 66 -13.64 7.53 26.25
C GLY A 66 -14.87 8.18 25.59
N LYS A 67 -15.80 8.63 26.42
CA LYS A 67 -17.06 9.24 25.96
C LYS A 67 -16.83 10.66 25.45
N ASP A 68 -17.45 10.97 24.32
CA ASP A 68 -17.54 12.33 23.79
C ASP A 68 -18.35 13.25 24.69
N ASP A 69 -17.80 14.40 24.99
CA ASP A 69 -18.61 15.59 25.26
C ASP A 69 -18.87 16.27 23.89
N LYS A 70 -19.98 15.90 23.26
CA LYS A 70 -20.40 16.44 21.93
C LYS A 70 -20.56 17.96 21.88
N LYS A 71 -20.50 18.64 23.04
CA LYS A 71 -20.59 20.09 23.17
C LYS A 71 -19.25 20.77 23.32
N ASN A 72 -18.15 19.99 23.41
CA ASN A 72 -16.81 20.54 23.55
C ASN A 72 -16.23 20.87 22.14
N PRO A 73 -16.01 22.14 21.80
CA PRO A 73 -15.35 22.51 20.53
C PRO A 73 -13.92 21.98 20.41
N ASN A 74 -13.31 21.58 21.54
CA ASN A 74 -11.99 20.96 21.59
C ASN A 74 -12.10 19.43 21.78
N ALA A 75 -13.10 18.79 21.19
CA ALA A 75 -13.25 17.36 21.25
C ALA A 75 -12.12 16.65 20.49
N LEU A 76 -11.58 15.58 21.09
CA LEU A 76 -10.58 14.71 20.43
C LEU A 76 -11.13 14.16 19.11
N PRO A 77 -10.25 13.83 18.13
CA PRO A 77 -10.64 13.19 16.88
C PRO A 77 -11.53 11.98 17.10
N ALA A 78 -12.44 11.71 16.17
CA ALA A 78 -13.30 10.55 16.26
C ALA A 78 -12.49 9.24 16.25
N PRO A 79 -13.01 8.12 16.79
CA PRO A 79 -12.30 6.84 16.78
C PRO A 79 -11.85 6.40 15.39
N LYS A 80 -12.62 6.72 14.35
CA LYS A 80 -12.25 6.45 12.95
C LYS A 80 -11.00 7.24 12.57
N ASP A 81 -10.98 8.53 12.87
CA ASP A 81 -9.86 9.40 12.53
C ASP A 81 -8.59 8.99 13.29
N LEU A 82 -8.72 8.59 14.57
CA LEU A 82 -7.60 8.03 15.33
C LEU A 82 -7.05 6.75 14.72
N CYS A 83 -7.92 5.85 14.22
CA CYS A 83 -7.49 4.67 13.48
C CYS A 83 -6.77 5.06 12.19
N ASP A 84 -7.29 6.05 11.44
CA ASP A 84 -6.72 6.47 10.17
C ASP A 84 -5.35 7.15 10.38
N VAL A 85 -5.21 8.01 11.39
CA VAL A 85 -3.92 8.60 11.83
C VAL A 85 -2.93 7.50 12.23
N TYR A 86 -3.37 6.53 13.04
CA TYR A 86 -2.53 5.42 13.46
C TYR A 86 -2.00 4.63 12.27
N SER A 87 -2.90 4.15 11.40
CA SER A 87 -2.53 3.36 10.23
C SER A 87 -1.63 4.15 9.28
N LEU A 88 -1.93 5.43 9.05
CA LEU A 88 -1.11 6.27 8.18
C LEU A 88 0.30 6.46 8.74
N THR A 89 0.43 6.73 10.04
CA THR A 89 1.73 6.85 10.73
C THR A 89 2.55 5.56 10.58
N ARG A 90 1.92 4.39 10.74
CA ARG A 90 2.56 3.08 10.59
C ARG A 90 2.98 2.81 9.14
N ASN A 91 2.10 3.06 8.18
CA ASN A 91 2.32 2.77 6.77
C ASN A 91 3.35 3.69 6.13
N THR A 92 3.40 4.96 6.53
CA THR A 92 4.40 5.93 6.06
C THR A 92 5.73 5.81 6.80
N GLN A 93 5.78 5.09 7.92
CA GLN A 93 6.95 5.01 8.81
C GLN A 93 7.45 6.37 9.29
N GLN A 94 6.58 7.38 9.30
CA GLN A 94 6.89 8.74 9.72
C GLN A 94 6.59 8.93 11.21
N LYS A 95 7.14 10.02 11.77
CA LYS A 95 6.75 10.46 13.13
C LYS A 95 5.32 10.99 13.11
N LEU A 96 4.55 10.76 14.18
CA LEU A 96 3.19 11.25 14.32
C LEU A 96 3.06 12.75 13.99
N SER A 97 3.98 13.59 14.50
CA SER A 97 3.97 15.03 14.23
C SER A 97 4.03 15.34 12.73
N HIS A 98 4.85 14.61 11.98
CA HIS A 98 5.01 14.80 10.54
C HIS A 98 3.78 14.29 9.78
N THR A 99 3.24 13.12 10.18
CA THR A 99 2.01 12.58 9.60
C THR A 99 0.84 13.55 9.76
N LEU A 100 0.67 14.12 10.96
CA LEU A 100 -0.39 15.10 11.21
C LEU A 100 -0.19 16.35 10.36
N GLN A 101 1.01 16.92 10.36
CA GLN A 101 1.31 18.15 9.61
C GLN A 101 1.03 18.00 8.11
N LEU A 102 1.39 16.87 7.51
CA LEU A 102 1.24 16.67 6.06
C LEU A 102 -0.15 16.21 5.62
N HIS A 103 -0.78 15.35 6.41
CA HIS A 103 -1.96 14.63 5.95
C HIS A 103 -3.24 14.95 6.72
N MET A 104 -3.13 15.42 7.96
CA MET A 104 -4.27 15.68 8.85
C MET A 104 -4.00 16.90 9.75
N PRO A 105 -3.72 18.08 9.16
CA PRO A 105 -3.31 19.28 9.91
C PRO A 105 -4.36 19.76 10.90
N GLU A 106 -5.64 19.42 10.68
CA GLU A 106 -6.73 19.71 11.60
C GLU A 106 -6.58 19.02 12.97
N PHE A 107 -5.76 17.96 13.05
CA PHE A 107 -5.51 17.22 14.29
C PHE A 107 -4.16 17.57 14.96
N GLU A 108 -3.40 18.48 14.40
CA GLU A 108 -2.05 18.83 14.91
C GLU A 108 -2.10 19.31 16.37
N LEU A 109 -3.13 20.08 16.75
CA LEU A 109 -3.33 20.58 18.11
C LEU A 109 -3.52 19.45 19.14
N TYR A 110 -3.95 18.27 18.70
CA TYR A 110 -4.20 17.10 19.56
C TYR A 110 -3.04 16.11 19.59
N HIS A 111 -1.86 16.48 19.04
CA HIS A 111 -0.71 15.59 18.90
C HIS A 111 -0.37 14.84 20.20
N GLY A 112 -0.33 15.52 21.35
CA GLY A 112 -0.03 14.89 22.64
C GLY A 112 -1.05 13.82 23.04
N GLN A 113 -2.34 14.16 22.98
CA GLN A 113 -3.42 13.24 23.34
C GLN A 113 -3.51 12.06 22.35
N ILE A 114 -3.29 12.30 21.05
CA ILE A 114 -3.26 11.24 20.05
C ILE A 114 -2.09 10.29 20.34
N ALA A 115 -0.91 10.81 20.67
CA ALA A 115 0.24 9.99 21.04
C ALA A 115 -0.04 9.11 22.26
N GLU A 116 -0.65 9.64 23.32
CA GLU A 116 -1.04 8.89 24.51
C GLU A 116 -2.06 7.78 24.17
N ILE A 117 -3.08 8.09 23.36
CA ILE A 117 -4.08 7.12 22.92
C ILE A 117 -3.43 5.99 22.11
N MET A 118 -2.52 6.31 21.20
CA MET A 118 -1.79 5.32 20.41
C MET A 118 -0.89 4.43 21.28
N GLN A 119 -0.21 5.01 22.28
CA GLN A 119 0.61 4.23 23.22
C GLN A 119 -0.24 3.26 24.04
N GLU A 120 -1.41 3.70 24.52
CA GLU A 120 -2.32 2.83 25.26
C GLU A 120 -2.92 1.75 24.35
N TYR A 121 -3.22 2.06 23.09
CA TYR A 121 -3.65 1.09 22.10
C TYR A 121 -2.61 -0.01 21.88
N GLU A 122 -1.36 0.36 21.63
CA GLU A 122 -0.22 -0.55 21.47
C GLU A 122 0.00 -1.42 22.73
N LYS A 123 -0.11 -0.81 23.91
CA LYS A 123 0.01 -1.53 25.19
C LYS A 123 -1.07 -2.61 25.30
N ARG A 124 -2.33 -2.27 25.04
CA ARG A 124 -3.46 -3.23 25.12
C ARG A 124 -3.35 -4.36 24.08
N LYS A 125 -2.85 -4.09 22.90
CA LYS A 125 -2.56 -5.14 21.91
C LYS A 125 -1.51 -6.11 22.45
N ARG A 126 -0.38 -5.60 22.93
CA ARG A 126 0.69 -6.45 23.50
C ARG A 126 0.22 -7.32 24.66
N GLU A 127 -0.52 -6.75 25.61
CA GLU A 127 -1.05 -7.47 26.78
C GLU A 127 -1.97 -8.65 26.40
N ARG A 128 -2.58 -8.61 25.22
CA ARG A 128 -3.53 -9.62 24.75
C ARG A 128 -3.02 -10.45 23.57
N ASN A 129 -1.78 -10.25 23.16
CA ASN A 129 -1.21 -10.84 21.94
C ASN A 129 -2.09 -10.57 20.71
N PHE A 130 -2.63 -9.36 20.59
CA PHE A 130 -3.39 -8.92 19.43
C PHE A 130 -2.47 -8.29 18.40
N LEU A 131 -2.71 -8.62 17.12
CA LEU A 131 -2.07 -7.98 15.97
C LEU A 131 -3.17 -7.40 15.08
N ASP A 132 -3.04 -6.13 14.71
CA ASP A 132 -3.84 -5.54 13.65
C ASP A 132 -3.20 -5.74 12.27
N TYR A 133 -3.84 -5.25 11.22
CA TYR A 133 -3.32 -5.41 9.86
C TYR A 133 -1.99 -4.68 9.65
N ASP A 134 -1.77 -3.54 10.30
CA ASP A 134 -0.51 -2.79 10.18
C ASP A 134 0.64 -3.53 10.89
N ASP A 135 0.37 -4.21 12.01
CA ASP A 135 1.35 -5.04 12.72
C ASP A 135 1.85 -6.21 11.89
N ILE A 136 0.96 -6.84 11.10
CA ILE A 136 1.32 -7.98 10.24
C ILE A 136 2.48 -7.61 9.31
N LEU A 137 2.44 -6.43 8.71
CA LEU A 137 3.51 -5.95 7.84
C LEU A 137 4.72 -5.49 8.64
N ALA A 138 4.50 -4.71 9.70
CA ALA A 138 5.58 -4.08 10.48
C ALA A 138 6.48 -5.11 11.18
N ILE A 139 5.91 -6.17 11.76
CA ILE A 139 6.67 -7.23 12.43
C ILE A 139 7.56 -7.96 11.42
N VAL A 140 7.01 -8.31 10.25
CA VAL A 140 7.78 -9.01 9.21
C VAL A 140 8.87 -8.11 8.63
N ALA A 141 8.57 -6.84 8.34
CA ALA A 141 9.55 -5.89 7.85
C ALA A 141 10.71 -5.71 8.85
N ALA A 142 10.39 -5.51 10.13
CA ALA A 142 11.41 -5.36 11.19
C ALA A 142 12.27 -6.62 11.35
N ALA A 143 11.68 -7.81 11.28
CA ALA A 143 12.40 -9.07 11.40
C ALA A 143 13.32 -9.33 10.18
N LEU A 144 12.85 -9.04 8.97
CA LEU A 144 13.67 -9.14 7.76
C LEU A 144 14.87 -8.18 7.79
N ALA A 145 14.67 -6.97 8.30
CA ALA A 145 15.76 -5.98 8.42
C ALA A 145 16.84 -6.39 9.44
N GLN A 146 16.52 -7.28 10.39
CA GLN A 146 17.42 -7.68 11.48
C GLN A 146 18.01 -9.08 11.34
N SER A 147 17.46 -9.93 10.48
CA SER A 147 17.80 -11.35 10.40
C SER A 147 18.13 -11.79 8.99
N GLU A 148 19.43 -11.91 8.68
CA GLU A 148 19.89 -12.51 7.41
C GLU A 148 19.35 -13.93 7.22
N GLY A 149 19.27 -14.73 8.29
CA GLY A 149 18.71 -16.08 8.20
C GLY A 149 17.23 -16.10 7.80
N LEU A 150 16.43 -15.10 8.19
CA LEU A 150 15.05 -14.97 7.73
C LEU A 150 15.00 -14.50 6.27
N VAL A 151 15.89 -13.61 5.87
CA VAL A 151 16.04 -13.18 4.45
C VAL A 151 16.39 -14.38 3.58
N ASP A 152 17.38 -15.18 3.98
CA ASP A 152 17.78 -16.39 3.25
C ASP A 152 16.65 -17.45 3.22
N TYR A 153 15.90 -17.61 4.30
CA TYR A 153 14.72 -18.47 4.33
C TYR A 153 13.67 -18.02 3.30
N VAL A 154 13.35 -16.72 3.24
CA VAL A 154 12.39 -16.17 2.27
C VAL A 154 12.91 -16.31 0.84
N ALA A 155 14.20 -16.04 0.61
CA ALA A 155 14.84 -16.23 -0.69
C ALA A 155 14.82 -17.70 -1.14
N GLY A 156 14.89 -18.64 -0.20
CA GLY A 156 14.71 -20.07 -0.47
C GLY A 156 13.28 -20.47 -0.85
N LEU A 157 12.27 -19.67 -0.47
CA LEU A 157 10.89 -19.90 -0.87
C LEU A 157 10.58 -19.45 -2.29
N CYS A 158 11.26 -18.40 -2.77
CA CYS A 158 11.05 -17.84 -4.10
C CYS A 158 12.33 -17.19 -4.63
N GLN A 159 12.75 -17.60 -5.82
CA GLN A 159 13.90 -17.01 -6.53
C GLN A 159 13.53 -15.71 -7.24
N HIS A 160 12.26 -15.55 -7.59
CA HIS A 160 11.73 -14.39 -8.30
C HIS A 160 10.51 -13.86 -7.54
N MET A 161 10.48 -12.56 -7.32
CA MET A 161 9.33 -11.87 -6.73
C MET A 161 8.86 -10.78 -7.70
N LEU A 162 7.60 -10.87 -8.09
CA LEU A 162 6.98 -9.90 -8.97
C LEU A 162 6.03 -9.02 -8.14
N VAL A 163 6.20 -7.71 -8.22
CA VAL A 163 5.36 -6.72 -7.52
C VAL A 163 4.56 -5.96 -8.56
N ASP A 164 3.25 -6.06 -8.47
CA ASP A 164 2.31 -5.34 -9.32
C ASP A 164 1.83 -4.06 -8.61
N GLU A 165 1.42 -3.05 -9.38
CA GLU A 165 0.98 -1.74 -8.90
C GLU A 165 1.99 -1.08 -7.95
N MET A 166 3.26 -1.07 -8.37
CA MET A 166 4.37 -0.58 -7.55
C MET A 166 4.18 0.88 -7.11
N GLN A 167 3.51 1.72 -7.91
CA GLN A 167 3.21 3.12 -7.59
C GLN A 167 2.34 3.29 -6.35
N ASP A 168 1.58 2.25 -5.98
CA ASP A 168 0.66 2.29 -4.84
C ASP A 168 1.26 1.66 -3.57
N THR A 169 2.53 1.25 -3.61
CA THR A 169 3.21 0.74 -2.43
C THR A 169 3.57 1.87 -1.47
N ASN A 170 3.42 1.60 -0.17
CA ASN A 170 3.81 2.53 0.88
C ASN A 170 5.21 2.19 1.45
N PRO A 171 5.83 3.09 2.23
CA PRO A 171 7.14 2.84 2.83
C PRO A 171 7.24 1.55 3.65
N LEU A 172 6.18 1.17 4.39
CA LEU A 172 6.17 -0.08 5.15
C LEU A 172 6.20 -1.32 4.24
N GLN A 173 5.49 -1.29 3.11
CA GLN A 173 5.54 -2.36 2.11
C GLN A 173 6.90 -2.42 1.42
N TRP A 174 7.50 -1.27 1.16
CA TRP A 174 8.85 -1.23 0.61
C TRP A 174 9.88 -1.81 1.60
N ALA A 175 9.74 -1.55 2.88
CA ALA A 175 10.60 -2.11 3.93
C ALA A 175 10.57 -3.66 3.98
N LEU A 176 9.54 -4.31 3.43
CA LEU A 176 9.51 -5.77 3.25
C LEU A 176 10.38 -6.22 2.07
N LEU A 177 10.47 -5.41 1.01
CA LEU A 177 11.20 -5.75 -0.21
C LEU A 177 12.69 -5.40 -0.09
N GLU A 178 13.01 -4.34 0.63
CA GLU A 178 14.37 -3.79 0.77
C GLU A 178 15.42 -4.85 1.18
N PRO A 179 15.22 -5.68 2.21
CA PRO A 179 16.19 -6.71 2.60
C PRO A 179 16.30 -7.86 1.59
N LEU A 180 15.29 -8.04 0.74
CA LEU A 180 15.22 -9.16 -0.21
C LEU A 180 15.84 -8.84 -1.57
N LYS A 181 15.98 -7.56 -1.94
CA LYS A 181 16.37 -7.11 -3.29
C LYS A 181 17.71 -7.66 -3.79
N ASP A 182 18.63 -7.97 -2.88
CA ASP A 182 19.97 -8.48 -3.23
C ASP A 182 20.05 -10.02 -3.18
N ARG A 183 18.97 -10.68 -2.75
CA ARG A 183 18.90 -12.15 -2.60
C ARG A 183 17.98 -12.81 -3.63
N ILE A 184 17.02 -12.08 -4.17
CA ILE A 184 16.03 -12.56 -5.14
C ILE A 184 16.01 -11.67 -6.37
N SER A 185 15.54 -12.22 -7.48
CA SER A 185 15.23 -11.41 -8.67
C SER A 185 13.93 -10.65 -8.44
N LEU A 186 14.00 -9.33 -8.28
CA LEU A 186 12.85 -8.46 -8.09
C LEU A 186 12.41 -7.88 -9.43
N PHE A 187 11.13 -8.06 -9.78
CA PHE A 187 10.50 -7.50 -10.97
C PHE A 187 9.27 -6.68 -10.56
N CYS A 188 9.31 -5.38 -10.78
CA CYS A 188 8.24 -4.46 -10.40
C CYS A 188 7.54 -3.91 -11.62
N VAL A 189 6.21 -3.86 -11.58
CA VAL A 189 5.36 -3.26 -12.61
C VAL A 189 4.52 -2.16 -11.95
N GLY A 190 4.39 -1.05 -12.63
CA GLY A 190 3.59 0.06 -12.14
C GLY A 190 3.41 1.16 -13.19
N ASP A 191 2.52 2.06 -12.91
CA ASP A 191 2.21 3.24 -13.71
C ASP A 191 2.15 4.45 -12.78
N ASP A 192 3.18 5.27 -12.79
CA ASP A 192 3.33 6.47 -11.95
C ASP A 192 2.16 7.47 -12.11
N ALA A 193 1.59 7.57 -13.33
CA ALA A 193 0.42 8.41 -13.59
C ALA A 193 -0.88 7.87 -12.99
N GLN A 194 -0.91 6.62 -12.49
CA GLN A 194 -2.03 6.00 -11.80
C GLN A 194 -1.90 6.00 -10.27
N SER A 195 -0.90 6.66 -9.71
CA SER A 195 -0.72 6.76 -8.26
C SER A 195 -1.77 7.69 -7.64
N ILE A 196 -2.88 7.11 -7.17
CA ILE A 196 -4.01 7.84 -6.57
C ILE A 196 -4.24 7.52 -5.09
N TYR A 197 -3.38 6.68 -4.48
CA TYR A 197 -3.52 6.22 -3.09
C TYR A 197 -2.59 6.94 -2.10
N GLY A 198 -2.15 8.16 -2.41
CA GLY A 198 -1.35 9.00 -1.50
C GLY A 198 -2.00 9.19 -0.12
N PHE A 199 -3.33 9.27 -0.06
CA PHE A 199 -4.09 9.35 1.20
C PHE A 199 -3.99 8.09 2.08
N ARG A 200 -3.47 6.98 1.54
CA ARG A 200 -3.14 5.74 2.29
C ARG A 200 -1.65 5.61 2.55
N GLY A 201 -0.89 6.66 2.29
CA GLY A 201 0.56 6.66 2.45
C GLY A 201 1.32 6.00 1.29
N ALA A 202 0.66 5.78 0.12
CA ALA A 202 1.37 5.40 -1.09
C ALA A 202 2.37 6.50 -1.46
N ASP A 203 3.56 6.07 -1.86
CA ASP A 203 4.64 6.95 -2.25
C ASP A 203 4.87 6.83 -3.75
N PHE A 204 4.38 7.81 -4.51
CA PHE A 204 4.51 7.84 -5.96
C PHE A 204 5.98 7.90 -6.40
N GLU A 205 6.87 8.40 -5.54
CA GLU A 205 8.31 8.46 -5.81
C GLU A 205 8.94 7.06 -5.90
N ASN A 206 8.24 6.01 -5.44
CA ASN A 206 8.74 4.63 -5.53
C ASN A 206 9.15 4.20 -6.95
N ILE A 207 8.46 4.68 -7.98
CA ILE A 207 8.82 4.40 -9.38
C ILE A 207 9.95 5.31 -9.83
N HIS A 208 9.87 6.61 -9.55
CA HIS A 208 10.87 7.59 -9.99
C HIS A 208 12.25 7.33 -9.39
N HIS A 209 12.30 6.96 -8.09
CA HIS A 209 13.53 6.64 -7.38
C HIS A 209 13.88 5.14 -7.36
N PHE A 210 13.23 4.32 -8.21
CA PHE A 210 13.45 2.87 -8.20
C PHE A 210 14.92 2.50 -8.47
N LYS A 211 15.59 3.17 -9.43
CA LYS A 211 17.02 2.94 -9.72
C LYS A 211 17.96 3.30 -8.57
N GLU A 212 17.59 4.27 -7.77
CA GLU A 212 18.36 4.66 -6.58
C GLU A 212 18.27 3.59 -5.49
N ARG A 213 17.07 3.00 -5.33
CA ARG A 213 16.81 1.91 -4.38
C ARG A 213 17.34 0.57 -4.86
N VAL A 214 17.34 0.33 -6.17
CA VAL A 214 17.84 -0.89 -6.83
C VAL A 214 18.81 -0.50 -7.95
N PRO A 215 20.08 -0.22 -7.64
CA PRO A 215 21.02 0.41 -8.57
C PRO A 215 21.26 -0.35 -9.89
N ASN A 216 21.11 -1.68 -9.89
CA ASN A 216 21.30 -2.52 -11.08
C ASN A 216 20.01 -2.78 -11.85
N ALA A 217 18.90 -2.14 -11.48
CA ALA A 217 17.61 -2.34 -12.15
C ALA A 217 17.64 -1.81 -13.59
N GLN A 218 17.05 -2.58 -14.49
CA GLN A 218 16.74 -2.16 -15.84
C GLN A 218 15.29 -1.70 -15.91
N ILE A 219 15.05 -0.54 -16.51
CA ILE A 219 13.71 0.03 -16.65
C ILE A 219 13.28 -0.11 -18.10
N TYR A 220 12.11 -0.69 -18.30
CA TYR A 220 11.46 -0.83 -19.60
C TYR A 220 10.13 -0.07 -19.56
N LYS A 221 9.82 0.66 -20.63
CA LYS A 221 8.57 1.40 -20.78
C LYS A 221 7.65 0.65 -21.72
N LEU A 222 6.37 0.54 -21.33
CA LEU A 222 5.31 -0.01 -22.16
C LEU A 222 4.38 1.13 -22.56
N GLU A 223 4.57 1.66 -23.76
CA GLU A 223 3.83 2.82 -24.27
C GLU A 223 2.66 2.41 -25.15
N GLN A 224 2.67 1.18 -25.68
CA GLN A 224 1.56 0.67 -26.49
C GLN A 224 0.37 0.26 -25.62
N ASN A 225 -0.77 0.90 -25.83
CA ASN A 225 -2.00 0.68 -25.10
C ASN A 225 -3.01 -0.15 -25.92
N TYR A 226 -3.39 -1.31 -25.36
CA TYR A 226 -4.33 -2.25 -26.00
C TYR A 226 -5.78 -2.05 -25.55
N ARG A 227 -6.04 -1.15 -24.61
CA ARG A 227 -7.35 -0.93 -24.00
C ARG A 227 -8.13 0.18 -24.69
N SER A 228 -7.51 1.33 -24.89
CA SER A 228 -8.13 2.59 -25.30
C SER A 228 -7.89 2.89 -26.78
N THR A 229 -8.75 3.74 -27.36
CA THR A 229 -8.54 4.34 -28.68
C THR A 229 -7.65 5.59 -28.58
N GLN A 230 -7.10 6.03 -29.71
CA GLN A 230 -6.12 7.11 -29.74
C GLN A 230 -6.69 8.42 -29.19
N GLU A 231 -7.95 8.75 -29.43
CA GLU A 231 -8.57 9.99 -28.92
C GLU A 231 -8.65 10.04 -27.40
N ILE A 232 -8.81 8.89 -26.75
CA ILE A 232 -8.75 8.80 -25.27
C ILE A 232 -7.31 9.00 -24.80
N LEU A 233 -6.36 8.37 -25.49
CA LEU A 233 -4.94 8.50 -25.15
C LEU A 233 -4.39 9.89 -25.43
N ASP A 234 -4.88 10.57 -26.48
CA ASP A 234 -4.51 11.96 -26.75
C ASP A 234 -4.92 12.89 -25.58
N LEU A 235 -6.11 12.67 -25.00
CA LEU A 235 -6.52 13.40 -23.80
C LEU A 235 -5.63 13.07 -22.60
N SER A 236 -5.28 11.79 -22.42
CA SER A 236 -4.39 11.34 -21.34
C SER A 236 -2.97 11.92 -21.52
N ASN A 237 -2.40 11.85 -22.74
CA ASN A 237 -1.10 12.43 -23.05
C ASN A 237 -1.10 13.96 -22.84
N TRP A 238 -2.17 14.63 -23.28
CA TRP A 238 -2.33 16.07 -23.05
C TRP A 238 -2.33 16.44 -21.56
N LEU A 239 -2.92 15.59 -20.69
CA LEU A 239 -2.91 15.78 -19.25
C LEU A 239 -1.51 15.55 -18.66
N LEU A 240 -0.83 14.48 -19.09
CA LEU A 240 0.53 14.16 -18.66
C LEU A 240 1.53 15.28 -19.00
N GLU A 241 1.46 15.82 -20.22
CA GLU A 241 2.31 16.95 -20.68
C GLU A 241 2.14 18.24 -19.86
N ARG A 242 1.02 18.39 -19.13
CA ARG A 242 0.72 19.54 -18.27
C ARG A 242 0.97 19.30 -16.79
N SER A 243 1.33 18.09 -16.46
CA SER A 243 1.72 17.76 -15.09
C SER A 243 3.01 18.46 -14.72
N PRO A 244 3.18 18.90 -13.47
CA PRO A 244 4.48 19.38 -12.97
C PRO A 244 5.52 18.25 -12.87
N ILE A 245 5.10 16.99 -12.97
CA ILE A 245 5.94 15.80 -12.96
C ILE A 245 6.20 15.39 -14.40
N ASP A 246 7.46 15.18 -14.74
CA ASP A 246 7.84 14.61 -16.04
C ASP A 246 7.69 13.10 -16.02
N TYR A 247 6.65 12.61 -16.68
CA TYR A 247 6.39 11.17 -16.80
C TYR A 247 7.21 10.48 -17.89
N ASP A 248 7.89 11.24 -18.76
CA ASP A 248 8.75 10.73 -19.85
C ASP A 248 8.15 9.51 -20.56
N LYS A 249 6.85 9.58 -20.88
CA LYS A 249 6.11 8.55 -21.62
C LYS A 249 5.03 9.15 -22.50
N ARG A 250 4.75 8.47 -23.62
CA ARG A 250 3.66 8.81 -24.53
C ARG A 250 2.89 7.55 -24.92
N LEU A 251 1.60 7.55 -24.64
CA LEU A 251 0.75 6.39 -24.89
C LEU A 251 0.28 6.36 -26.33
N GLU A 252 0.39 5.20 -27.00
CA GLU A 252 -0.06 4.96 -28.36
C GLU A 252 -1.07 3.82 -28.41
N ALA A 253 -2.18 4.03 -29.16
CA ALA A 253 -3.25 3.05 -29.23
C ALA A 253 -2.94 1.93 -30.23
N TYR A 254 -3.00 0.68 -29.78
CA TYR A 254 -3.03 -0.47 -30.67
C TYR A 254 -4.37 -0.56 -31.43
N ARG A 255 -5.47 -0.12 -30.82
CA ARG A 255 -6.84 -0.22 -31.36
C ARG A 255 -7.14 0.81 -32.44
N GLY A 256 -6.24 1.76 -32.72
CA GLY A 256 -6.43 2.82 -33.68
C GLY A 256 -7.41 3.91 -33.21
N LEU A 257 -8.12 4.53 -34.16
CA LEU A 257 -9.02 5.66 -33.91
C LEU A 257 -10.39 5.22 -33.39
N GLY A 258 -11.04 6.08 -32.64
CA GLY A 258 -12.37 5.89 -32.07
C GLY A 258 -13.16 7.18 -31.92
N VAL A 259 -13.99 7.28 -30.90
CA VAL A 259 -14.83 8.45 -30.63
C VAL A 259 -14.11 9.40 -29.67
N LYS A 260 -14.12 10.68 -30.00
CA LYS A 260 -13.53 11.72 -29.13
C LYS A 260 -14.27 11.80 -27.78
N PRO A 261 -13.54 11.95 -26.68
CA PRO A 261 -14.14 12.22 -25.37
C PRO A 261 -15.04 13.45 -25.41
N LYS A 262 -16.14 13.41 -24.66
CA LYS A 262 -17.06 14.54 -24.51
C LYS A 262 -16.97 15.08 -23.10
N LEU A 263 -16.86 16.41 -22.96
CA LEU A 263 -16.93 17.08 -21.68
C LEU A 263 -18.38 17.48 -21.39
N HIS A 264 -18.87 17.05 -20.24
CA HIS A 264 -20.15 17.50 -19.69
C HIS A 264 -19.88 18.21 -18.37
N ILE A 265 -20.47 19.38 -18.20
CA ILE A 265 -20.35 20.18 -16.98
C ILE A 265 -21.71 20.21 -16.30
N PHE A 266 -21.75 19.75 -15.06
CA PHE A 266 -22.94 19.76 -14.24
C PHE A 266 -22.82 20.78 -13.11
N PRO A 267 -23.94 21.43 -12.68
CA PRO A 267 -23.91 22.41 -11.61
C PRO A 267 -23.61 21.81 -10.22
N ASN A 268 -23.85 20.54 -10.05
CA ASN A 268 -23.62 19.80 -8.80
C ASN A 268 -23.52 18.28 -9.04
N GLU A 269 -23.09 17.54 -8.04
CA GLU A 269 -22.92 16.09 -8.06
C GLU A 269 -24.22 15.30 -8.25
N PHE A 270 -25.36 15.83 -7.81
CA PHE A 270 -26.66 15.15 -7.96
C PHE A 270 -27.14 15.17 -9.42
N ASP A 271 -26.82 16.20 -10.17
CA ASP A 271 -27.15 16.30 -11.59
C ASP A 271 -26.18 15.47 -12.44
N GLU A 272 -24.92 15.31 -12.01
CA GLU A 272 -23.95 14.42 -12.63
C GLU A 272 -24.36 12.93 -12.48
N ALA A 273 -24.93 12.56 -11.35
CA ALA A 273 -25.31 11.17 -11.05
C ALA A 273 -26.58 10.69 -11.76
N LYS A 274 -27.34 11.56 -12.46
CA LYS A 274 -28.52 11.21 -13.26
C LYS A 274 -28.15 10.79 -14.68
#